data_220c922e84b81c664e0021e00a72e5bf
#
_entry.id   220c922e84b81c664e0021e00a72e5bf
#
_cell.length_a   1.000
_cell.length_b   1.000
_cell.length_c   1.000
_cell.angle_alpha   90.00
_cell.angle_beta   90.00
_cell.angle_gamma   90.00
#
_symmetry.space_group_name_H-M   'P 1'
#
loop_
_entity.id
_entity.type
_entity.pdbx_description
1 polymer ?
#
loop_
_entity_poly.entity_id
_entity_poly.type
_entity_poly.pdbx_seq_one_letter_code
_entity_poly.pdbx_strand_id
1 'polypeptide(L)'
;MADRATHHRWEDLPREALNPKIGRRFITGDSMMIAHIYLDKGAIVPKHEHENEQLTYVLEGRLRFALGADGDQVVDVAAGEVLLIPAHLPHSAEALEDTLDVDVFHPPRQDWLDGDDAYLR
;
A
#
# COMPACT_ATOMS: atom_id res chain seq x y z
N MET A 1 -4.09 -7.42 23.97
CA MET A 1 -5.26 -7.72 23.12
C MET A 1 -6.35 -6.69 23.36
N ALA A 2 -6.87 -6.14 22.29
CA ALA A 2 -7.97 -5.20 22.39
C ALA A 2 -9.28 -5.96 22.64
N ASP A 3 -10.08 -5.50 23.60
CA ASP A 3 -11.39 -6.10 23.92
C ASP A 3 -12.56 -5.17 23.54
N ARG A 4 -12.26 -4.07 22.84
CA ARG A 4 -13.26 -3.10 22.38
C ARG A 4 -13.03 -2.78 20.92
N ALA A 5 -14.12 -2.56 20.18
CA ALA A 5 -14.04 -2.03 18.82
C ALA A 5 -13.63 -0.55 18.85
N THR A 6 -12.90 -0.14 17.82
CA THR A 6 -12.56 1.27 17.61
C THR A 6 -13.18 1.72 16.31
N HIS A 7 -13.60 2.99 16.25
CA HIS A 7 -14.27 3.57 15.10
C HIS A 7 -13.43 4.75 14.58
N HIS A 8 -13.13 4.74 13.29
CA HIS A 8 -12.25 5.73 12.68
C HIS A 8 -12.89 6.32 11.43
N ARG A 9 -12.56 7.59 11.16
CA ARG A 9 -12.85 8.25 9.89
C ARG A 9 -11.52 8.59 9.25
N TRP A 10 -11.36 8.27 7.97
CA TRP A 10 -10.09 8.50 7.28
C TRP A 10 -9.64 9.96 7.37
N GLU A 11 -10.57 10.89 7.23
CA GLU A 11 -10.29 12.33 7.26
C GLU A 11 -9.78 12.84 8.62
N ASP A 12 -10.03 12.08 9.69
CA ASP A 12 -9.57 12.43 11.04
C ASP A 12 -8.15 11.92 11.32
N LEU A 13 -7.62 11.09 10.44
CA LEU A 13 -6.29 10.53 10.59
C LEU A 13 -5.25 11.43 9.92
N PRO A 14 -4.06 11.60 10.50
CA PRO A 14 -3.02 12.40 9.88
C PRO A 14 -2.59 11.77 8.55
N ARG A 15 -2.50 12.60 7.51
CA ARG A 15 -1.97 12.17 6.23
C ARG A 15 -0.47 12.45 6.20
N GLU A 16 0.31 11.38 6.17
CA GLU A 16 1.75 11.48 6.06
C GLU A 16 2.14 11.80 4.62
N ALA A 17 3.07 12.74 4.43
CA ALA A 17 3.71 12.96 3.14
C ALA A 17 4.99 12.11 3.11
N LEU A 18 4.97 11.00 2.38
CA LEU A 18 6.13 10.12 2.26
C LEU A 18 7.19 10.71 1.33
N ASN A 19 6.72 11.28 0.23
CA ASN A 19 7.52 12.05 -0.72
C ASN A 19 6.59 13.02 -1.46
N PRO A 20 7.09 13.86 -2.40
CA PRO A 20 6.22 14.84 -3.06
C PRO A 20 5.03 14.24 -3.83
N LYS A 21 5.07 12.96 -4.17
CA LYS A 21 4.02 12.30 -4.97
C LYS A 21 3.25 11.24 -4.24
N ILE A 22 3.63 10.87 -3.01
CA ILE A 22 2.99 9.78 -2.27
C ILE A 22 2.63 10.22 -0.85
N GLY A 23 1.36 10.06 -0.50
CA GLY A 23 0.86 10.24 0.86
C GLY A 23 0.26 8.95 1.41
N ARG A 24 0.10 8.88 2.72
CA ARG A 24 -0.38 7.68 3.39
C ARG A 24 -1.20 8.00 4.63
N ARG A 25 -2.28 7.23 4.82
CA ARG A 25 -2.99 7.08 6.09
C ARG A 25 -3.15 5.60 6.35
N PHE A 26 -3.08 5.17 7.60
CA PHE A 26 -3.35 3.76 7.91
C PHE A 26 -3.96 3.59 9.30
N ILE A 27 -4.63 2.44 9.46
CA ILE A 27 -5.21 1.97 10.71
C ILE A 27 -4.68 0.56 10.93
N THR A 28 -4.14 0.27 12.10
CA THR A 28 -3.62 -1.04 12.43
C THR A 28 -4.35 -1.66 13.61
N GLY A 29 -4.65 -2.95 13.49
CA GLY A 29 -5.07 -3.81 14.59
C GLY A 29 -3.91 -4.70 15.04
N ASP A 30 -4.24 -5.75 15.81
CA ASP A 30 -3.23 -6.69 16.30
C ASP A 30 -2.71 -7.60 15.18
N SER A 31 -3.58 -8.00 14.24
CA SER A 31 -3.22 -8.99 13.21
C SER A 31 -3.39 -8.49 11.79
N MET A 32 -3.93 -7.30 11.57
CA MET A 32 -4.13 -6.77 10.22
C MET A 32 -4.03 -5.25 10.21
N MET A 33 -3.74 -4.72 9.04
CA MET A 33 -3.62 -3.28 8.81
C MET A 33 -4.33 -2.93 7.52
N ILE A 34 -4.98 -1.76 7.49
CA ILE A 34 -5.55 -1.20 6.26
C ILE A 34 -4.96 0.19 6.06
N ALA A 35 -4.61 0.52 4.81
CA ALA A 35 -4.00 1.79 4.47
C ALA A 35 -4.67 2.41 3.26
N HIS A 36 -4.77 3.74 3.26
CA HIS A 36 -5.03 4.55 2.08
C HIS A 36 -3.71 5.12 1.60
N ILE A 37 -3.37 4.83 0.35
CA ILE A 37 -2.16 5.36 -0.31
C ILE A 37 -2.63 6.30 -1.41
N TYR A 38 -2.14 7.53 -1.36
CA TYR A 38 -2.45 8.58 -2.32
C TYR A 38 -1.24 8.74 -3.23
N LEU A 39 -1.40 8.49 -4.53
CA LEU A 39 -0.28 8.55 -5.47
C LEU A 39 -0.63 9.51 -6.59
N ASP A 40 0.22 10.51 -6.79
CA ASP A 40 0.11 11.37 -7.96
C ASP A 40 0.61 10.62 -9.19
N LYS A 41 0.09 10.96 -10.36
CA LYS A 41 0.55 10.40 -11.62
C LYS A 41 2.08 10.47 -11.71
N GLY A 42 2.70 9.35 -12.04
CA GLY A 42 4.15 9.22 -12.14
C GLY A 42 4.85 8.82 -10.85
N ALA A 43 4.11 8.69 -9.73
CA ALA A 43 4.68 8.21 -8.48
C ALA A 43 5.21 6.78 -8.66
N ILE A 44 6.37 6.51 -8.07
CA ILE A 44 7.04 5.20 -8.15
C ILE A 44 7.16 4.65 -6.74
N VAL A 45 6.70 3.41 -6.54
CA VAL A 45 7.04 2.61 -5.37
C VAL A 45 8.15 1.67 -5.81
N PRO A 46 9.37 1.83 -5.26
CA PRO A 46 10.50 1.02 -5.68
C PRO A 46 10.29 -0.46 -5.38
N LYS A 47 11.00 -1.31 -6.12
CA LYS A 47 10.96 -2.76 -5.90
C LYS A 47 11.35 -3.08 -4.46
N HIS A 48 10.50 -3.85 -3.80
CA HIS A 48 10.69 -4.30 -2.43
C HIS A 48 9.92 -5.60 -2.22
N GLU A 49 10.18 -6.26 -1.10
CA GLU A 49 9.43 -7.43 -0.66
C GLU A 49 9.25 -7.36 0.85
N HIS A 50 8.24 -8.04 1.35
CA HIS A 50 7.94 -8.11 2.78
C HIS A 50 7.23 -9.41 3.12
N GLU A 51 7.27 -9.77 4.39
CA GLU A 51 6.62 -10.99 4.90
C GLU A 51 5.09 -10.92 4.89
N ASN A 52 4.54 -9.73 4.75
CA ASN A 52 3.11 -9.50 4.79
C ASN A 52 2.45 -9.96 3.49
N GLU A 53 1.33 -10.68 3.61
CA GLU A 53 0.41 -10.83 2.50
C GLU A 53 -0.31 -9.52 2.29
N GLN A 54 -0.55 -9.14 1.04
CA GLN A 54 -1.12 -7.85 0.71
C GLN A 54 -2.27 -7.99 -0.29
N LEU A 55 -3.39 -7.31 0.02
CA LEU A 55 -4.43 -7.04 -0.97
C LEU A 55 -4.34 -5.57 -1.35
N THR A 56 -4.28 -5.30 -2.65
CA THR A 56 -4.29 -3.95 -3.20
C THR A 56 -5.59 -3.73 -3.94
N TYR A 57 -6.37 -2.77 -3.49
CA TYR A 57 -7.67 -2.43 -4.08
C TYR A 57 -7.64 -0.98 -4.55
N VAL A 58 -7.62 -0.77 -5.88
CA VAL A 58 -7.61 0.58 -6.44
C VAL A 58 -9.04 1.10 -6.46
N LEU A 59 -9.29 2.22 -5.77
CA LEU A 59 -10.58 2.89 -5.75
C LEU A 59 -10.71 3.89 -6.90
N GLU A 60 -9.63 4.62 -7.21
CA GLU A 60 -9.58 5.61 -8.27
C GLU A 60 -8.20 5.53 -8.93
N GLY A 61 -8.16 5.70 -10.25
CA GLY A 61 -6.91 5.73 -10.99
C GLY A 61 -6.47 4.37 -11.51
N ARG A 62 -5.15 4.20 -11.63
CA ARG A 62 -4.56 2.99 -12.20
C ARG A 62 -3.11 2.86 -11.77
N LEU A 63 -2.76 1.67 -11.27
CA LEU A 63 -1.39 1.32 -10.93
C LEU A 63 -0.88 0.22 -11.85
N ARG A 64 0.39 0.32 -12.25
CA ARG A 64 1.09 -0.77 -12.95
C ARG A 64 2.07 -1.40 -12.00
N PHE A 65 1.90 -2.69 -11.76
CA PHE A 65 2.80 -3.49 -10.93
C PHE A 65 3.74 -4.30 -11.80
N ALA A 66 4.99 -4.42 -11.36
CA ALA A 66 5.94 -5.39 -11.87
C ALA A 66 6.27 -6.34 -10.72
N LEU A 67 5.97 -7.61 -10.89
CA LEU A 67 6.01 -8.62 -9.83
C LEU A 67 7.02 -9.71 -10.16
N GLY A 68 7.63 -10.25 -9.11
CA GLY A 68 8.66 -11.28 -9.22
C GLY A 68 10.08 -10.70 -9.16
N ALA A 69 11.07 -11.57 -8.99
CA ALA A 69 12.47 -11.15 -8.87
C ALA A 69 12.94 -10.35 -10.08
N ASP A 70 12.49 -10.72 -11.28
CA ASP A 70 12.84 -10.05 -12.53
C ASP A 70 11.78 -9.02 -12.96
N GLY A 71 10.68 -8.89 -12.22
CA GLY A 71 9.60 -7.98 -12.57
C GLY A 71 8.87 -8.35 -13.86
N ASP A 72 8.87 -9.63 -14.22
CA ASP A 72 8.35 -10.10 -15.50
C ASP A 72 6.82 -10.29 -15.51
N GLN A 73 6.19 -10.38 -14.35
CA GLN A 73 4.73 -10.36 -14.28
C GLN A 73 4.26 -8.91 -14.17
N VAL A 74 3.75 -8.36 -15.26
CA VAL A 74 3.26 -6.98 -15.27
C VAL A 74 1.74 -6.98 -15.23
N VAL A 75 1.15 -6.29 -14.25
CA VAL A 75 -0.29 -6.22 -14.05
C VAL A 75 -0.71 -4.77 -13.87
N ASP A 76 -1.67 -4.31 -14.68
CA ASP A 76 -2.32 -3.03 -14.49
C ASP A 76 -3.58 -3.25 -13.66
N VAL A 77 -3.67 -2.52 -12.54
CA VAL A 77 -4.82 -2.58 -11.63
C VAL A 77 -5.56 -1.27 -11.76
N ALA A 78 -6.76 -1.33 -12.32
CA ALA A 78 -7.63 -0.17 -12.51
C ALA A 78 -8.64 -0.03 -11.38
N ALA A 79 -9.34 1.10 -11.34
CA ALA A 79 -10.40 1.34 -10.36
C ALA A 79 -11.39 0.17 -10.32
N GLY A 80 -11.69 -0.32 -9.12
CA GLY A 80 -12.60 -1.44 -8.90
C GLY A 80 -11.92 -2.81 -8.97
N GLU A 81 -10.61 -2.87 -9.20
CA GLU A 81 -9.87 -4.13 -9.32
C GLU A 81 -8.99 -4.37 -8.11
N VAL A 82 -8.71 -5.65 -7.84
CA VAL A 82 -7.92 -6.07 -6.68
C VAL A 82 -6.78 -6.98 -7.15
N LEU A 83 -5.58 -6.72 -6.61
CA LEU A 83 -4.41 -7.56 -6.81
C LEU A 83 -4.03 -8.19 -5.47
N LEU A 84 -3.91 -9.52 -5.44
CA LEU A 84 -3.36 -10.25 -4.29
C LEU A 84 -1.87 -10.46 -4.50
N ILE A 85 -1.07 -9.97 -3.56
CA ILE A 85 0.39 -10.11 -3.59
C ILE A 85 0.79 -11.07 -2.46
N PRO A 86 1.32 -12.27 -2.78
CA PRO A 86 1.79 -13.21 -1.77
C PRO A 86 2.94 -12.65 -0.94
N ALA A 87 3.10 -13.19 0.27
CA ALA A 87 4.24 -12.88 1.12
C ALA A 87 5.56 -13.12 0.36
N HIS A 88 6.53 -12.24 0.56
CA HIS A 88 7.88 -12.32 0.01
C HIS A 88 8.00 -12.20 -1.51
N LEU A 89 6.91 -11.93 -2.22
CA LEU A 89 6.99 -11.71 -3.67
C LEU A 89 7.50 -10.29 -3.93
N PRO A 90 8.66 -10.13 -4.58
CA PRO A 90 9.16 -8.80 -4.94
C PRO A 90 8.18 -8.06 -5.85
N HIS A 91 7.97 -6.78 -5.60
CA HIS A 91 7.06 -5.98 -6.42
C HIS A 91 7.43 -4.50 -6.38
N SER A 92 7.09 -3.84 -7.48
CA SER A 92 7.18 -2.38 -7.63
C SER A 92 5.89 -1.89 -8.27
N ALA A 93 5.63 -0.59 -8.18
CA ALA A 93 4.43 -0.01 -8.76
C ALA A 93 4.71 1.38 -9.31
N GLU A 94 3.97 1.73 -10.35
CA GLU A 94 3.94 3.07 -10.91
C GLU A 94 2.51 3.55 -11.06
N ALA A 95 2.21 4.76 -10.63
CA ALA A 95 0.91 5.38 -10.82
C ALA A 95 0.81 5.93 -12.25
N LEU A 96 -0.05 5.33 -13.06
CA LEU A 96 -0.29 5.78 -14.43
C LEU A 96 -1.23 6.98 -14.49
N GLU A 97 -1.98 7.20 -13.41
CA GLU A 97 -2.92 8.30 -13.19
C GLU A 97 -2.84 8.67 -11.71
N ASP A 98 -3.44 9.80 -11.32
CA ASP A 98 -3.65 10.07 -9.91
C ASP A 98 -4.49 8.95 -9.32
N THR A 99 -4.01 8.32 -8.25
CA THR A 99 -4.56 7.07 -7.75
C THR A 99 -4.84 7.14 -6.26
N LEU A 100 -6.00 6.60 -5.87
CA LEU A 100 -6.31 6.25 -4.49
C LEU A 100 -6.32 4.73 -4.40
N ASP A 101 -5.37 4.20 -3.64
CA ASP A 101 -5.18 2.77 -3.44
C ASP A 101 -5.46 2.41 -1.98
N VAL A 102 -6.16 1.30 -1.77
CA VAL A 102 -6.37 0.71 -0.45
C VAL A 102 -5.55 -0.57 -0.36
N ASP A 103 -4.63 -0.61 0.60
CA ASP A 103 -3.82 -1.80 0.86
C ASP A 103 -4.24 -2.42 2.18
N VAL A 104 -4.42 -3.74 2.19
CA VAL A 104 -4.67 -4.53 3.40
C VAL A 104 -3.51 -5.49 3.59
N PHE A 105 -2.95 -5.52 4.81
CA PHE A 105 -1.79 -6.34 5.14
C PHE A 105 -2.09 -7.27 6.31
N HIS A 106 -1.57 -8.49 6.23
CA HIS A 106 -1.51 -9.41 7.35
C HIS A 106 -0.13 -10.09 7.38
N PRO A 107 0.60 -10.03 8.48
CA PRO A 107 0.39 -9.20 9.66
C PRO A 107 0.58 -7.71 9.36
N PRO A 108 0.39 -6.81 10.34
CA PRO A 108 0.65 -5.37 10.13
C PRO A 108 2.09 -5.11 9.69
N ARG A 109 2.27 -4.06 8.89
CA ARG A 109 3.59 -3.64 8.40
C ARG A 109 4.43 -3.10 9.55
N GLN A 110 5.24 -3.97 10.15
CA GLN A 110 6.09 -3.60 11.29
C GLN A 110 7.13 -2.55 10.90
N ASP A 111 7.63 -2.60 9.67
CA ASP A 111 8.55 -1.59 9.14
C ASP A 111 7.94 -0.19 9.14
N TRP A 112 6.65 -0.06 8.84
CA TRP A 112 5.95 1.22 8.91
C TRP A 112 5.79 1.70 10.36
N LEU A 113 5.45 0.77 11.26
CA LEU A 113 5.27 1.10 12.69
C LEU A 113 6.59 1.50 13.34
N ASP A 114 7.70 0.94 12.90
CA ASP A 114 9.04 1.22 13.42
C ASP A 114 9.72 2.41 12.73
N GLY A 115 9.13 2.95 11.67
CA GLY A 115 9.73 4.03 10.89
C GLY A 115 10.86 3.56 9.96
N ASP A 116 10.91 2.27 9.62
CA ASP A 116 11.92 1.67 8.75
C ASP A 116 11.42 1.58 7.30
N ASP A 117 10.75 2.62 6.84
CA ASP A 117 10.12 2.68 5.52
C ASP A 117 10.79 3.71 4.60
N ALA A 118 12.10 3.88 4.74
CA ALA A 118 12.88 4.87 4.00
C ALA A 118 12.75 4.69 2.47
N TYR A 119 12.52 3.47 1.98
CA TYR A 119 12.37 3.21 0.55
C TYR A 119 11.13 3.88 -0.06
N LEU A 120 10.17 4.27 0.76
CA LEU A 120 8.97 5.00 0.34
C LEU A 120 9.16 6.52 0.35
N ARG A 121 10.26 6.99 0.93
CA ARG A 121 10.50 8.43 1.15
C ARG A 121 11.53 9.00 0.13
#